data_b9cd095747d0b90d9b986d92707a1ae4
#
_entry.id   b9cd095747d0b90d9b986d92707a1ae4
#
_cell.length_a   1.000
_cell.length_b   1.000
_cell.length_c   1.000
_cell.angle_alpha   90.00
_cell.angle_beta   90.00
_cell.angle_gamma   90.00
#
_symmetry.space_group_name_H-M   'P 1'
#
loop_
_entity.id
_entity.type
_entity.pdbx_description
1 polymer ?
#
loop_
_entity_poly.entity_id
_entity_poly.type
_entity_poly.pdbx_seq_one_letter_code
_entity_poly.pdbx_strand_id
1 'polypeptide(L)'
;MKIAVIVQTDPSKYQDFETAYEVVTAALNKGHEVKVFLYDESVVAASKNLETIGKKGAGEMMKELIERGVEVTTCSACCLFRGIAKEMLVEGSQMGGLPDLAKMTSWADRILNFSH
;
A
#
# COMPACT_ATOMS: atom_id res chain seq x y z
N MET A 1 11.12 -7.57 13.45
CA MET A 1 11.53 -6.16 13.30
C MET A 1 10.40 -5.37 12.67
N LYS A 2 10.51 -4.07 12.68
CA LYS A 2 9.52 -3.16 12.11
C LYS A 2 9.94 -2.77 10.71
N ILE A 3 9.08 -3.02 9.72
CA ILE A 3 9.40 -2.80 8.31
C ILE A 3 8.38 -1.83 7.71
N ALA A 4 8.87 -0.75 7.09
CA ALA A 4 8.05 0.16 6.32
C ALA A 4 8.21 -0.18 4.83
N VAL A 5 7.10 -0.31 4.13
CA VAL A 5 7.09 -0.62 2.70
C VAL A 5 6.41 0.54 1.96
N ILE A 6 7.12 1.10 1.00
CA ILE A 6 6.62 2.21 0.17
C ILE A 6 6.49 1.70 -1.25
N VAL A 7 5.33 1.90 -1.86
CA VAL A 7 5.10 1.53 -3.26
C VAL A 7 4.74 2.79 -4.04
N GLN A 8 5.37 2.99 -5.19
CA GLN A 8 5.21 4.21 -5.98
C GLN A 8 4.67 4.00 -7.39
N THR A 9 4.59 2.77 -7.87
CA THR A 9 4.22 2.50 -9.26
C THR A 9 2.78 2.02 -9.41
N ASP A 10 2.24 2.25 -10.60
CA ASP A 10 0.90 1.84 -10.99
C ASP A 10 0.82 0.30 -11.00
N PRO A 11 -0.11 -0.30 -10.25
CA PRO A 11 -0.24 -1.76 -10.19
C PRO A 11 -0.69 -2.38 -11.52
N SER A 12 -1.25 -1.59 -12.43
CA SER A 12 -1.66 -2.09 -13.75
C SER A 12 -0.52 -2.09 -14.76
N LYS A 13 0.55 -1.35 -14.48
CA LYS A 13 1.68 -1.20 -15.40
C LYS A 13 2.91 -2.01 -14.97
N TYR A 14 3.17 -2.06 -13.67
CA TYR A 14 4.33 -2.72 -13.11
C TYR A 14 3.92 -3.81 -12.14
N GLN A 15 4.83 -4.74 -11.89
CA GLN A 15 4.60 -5.84 -10.95
C GLN A 15 4.96 -5.47 -9.50
N ASP A 16 5.38 -4.25 -9.26
CA ASP A 16 5.88 -3.82 -7.94
C ASP A 16 4.88 -4.01 -6.81
N PHE A 17 3.61 -3.67 -7.03
CA PHE A 17 2.60 -3.83 -6.00
C PHE A 17 2.43 -5.30 -5.62
N GLU A 18 2.38 -6.18 -6.60
CA GLU A 18 2.26 -7.60 -6.38
C GLU A 18 3.50 -8.15 -5.66
N THR A 19 4.69 -7.71 -6.06
CA THR A 19 5.93 -8.09 -5.40
C THR A 19 5.95 -7.60 -3.96
N ALA A 20 5.54 -6.36 -3.72
CA ALA A 20 5.44 -5.81 -2.37
C ALA A 20 4.47 -6.62 -1.51
N TYR A 21 3.33 -6.99 -2.05
CA TYR A 21 2.36 -7.82 -1.36
C TYR A 21 2.98 -9.16 -0.93
N GLU A 22 3.72 -9.82 -1.83
CA GLU A 22 4.38 -11.09 -1.52
C GLU A 22 5.45 -10.91 -0.44
N VAL A 23 6.24 -9.85 -0.53
CA VAL A 23 7.28 -9.55 0.45
C VAL A 23 6.66 -9.28 1.82
N VAL A 24 5.59 -8.47 1.88
CA VAL A 24 4.89 -8.17 3.13
C VAL A 24 4.31 -9.44 3.74
N THR A 25 3.69 -10.28 2.90
CA THR A 25 3.13 -11.56 3.37
C THR A 25 4.21 -12.43 3.99
N ALA A 26 5.36 -12.54 3.33
CA ALA A 26 6.49 -13.32 3.85
C ALA A 26 7.01 -12.75 5.18
N ALA A 27 7.10 -11.41 5.27
CA ALA A 27 7.55 -10.74 6.50
C ALA A 27 6.58 -11.01 7.67
N LEU A 28 5.27 -10.94 7.41
CA LEU A 28 4.27 -11.24 8.42
C LEU A 28 4.37 -12.70 8.89
N ASN A 29 4.60 -13.62 7.96
CA ASN A 29 4.75 -15.03 8.29
C ASN A 29 5.97 -15.31 9.18
N LYS A 30 6.96 -14.42 9.13
CA LYS A 30 8.15 -14.52 9.99
C LYS A 30 8.01 -13.73 11.28
N GLY A 31 6.86 -13.13 11.54
CA GLY A 31 6.60 -12.42 12.80
C GLY A 31 7.01 -10.96 12.83
N HIS A 32 7.32 -10.37 11.68
CA HIS A 32 7.66 -8.94 11.61
C HIS A 32 6.40 -8.08 11.58
N GLU A 33 6.52 -6.85 12.08
CA GLU A 33 5.47 -5.84 11.96
C GLU A 33 5.71 -5.03 10.70
N VAL A 34 4.66 -4.81 9.91
CA VAL A 34 4.77 -4.10 8.63
C VAL A 34 3.73 -3.00 8.53
N LYS A 35 4.16 -1.85 8.01
CA LYS A 35 3.27 -0.77 7.60
C LYS A 35 3.56 -0.46 6.14
N VAL A 36 2.52 -0.12 5.38
CA VAL A 36 2.61 0.16 3.95
C VAL A 36 2.15 1.59 3.67
N PHE A 37 2.88 2.29 2.82
CA PHE A 37 2.51 3.61 2.34
C PHE A 37 2.43 3.57 0.82
N LEU A 38 1.27 3.91 0.28
CA LEU A 38 1.07 4.01 -1.17
C LEU A 38 1.25 5.45 -1.58
N TYR A 39 2.23 5.69 -2.43
CA TYR A 39 2.63 7.02 -2.89
C TYR A 39 2.59 7.08 -4.41
N ASP A 40 2.39 8.27 -4.96
CA ASP A 40 2.37 8.51 -6.40
C ASP A 40 1.33 7.63 -7.11
N GLU A 41 1.67 6.97 -8.19
CA GLU A 41 0.73 6.18 -9.00
C GLU A 41 0.17 4.95 -8.29
N SER A 42 0.85 4.46 -7.27
CA SER A 42 0.39 3.28 -6.55
C SER A 42 -0.92 3.50 -5.80
N VAL A 43 -1.33 4.75 -5.59
CA VAL A 43 -2.58 5.05 -4.87
C VAL A 43 -3.80 4.47 -5.57
N VAL A 44 -3.73 4.23 -6.89
CA VAL A 44 -4.84 3.60 -7.60
C VAL A 44 -5.13 2.19 -7.11
N ALA A 45 -4.13 1.52 -6.53
CA ALA A 45 -4.32 0.19 -5.94
C ALA A 45 -5.29 0.22 -4.76
N ALA A 46 -5.41 1.36 -4.10
CA ALA A 46 -6.33 1.52 -2.97
C ALA A 46 -7.77 1.78 -3.39
N SER A 47 -8.01 2.08 -4.67
CA SER A 47 -9.37 2.32 -5.15
C SER A 47 -10.15 1.02 -5.24
N LYS A 48 -11.29 0.94 -4.57
CA LYS A 48 -12.17 -0.23 -4.67
C LYS A 48 -12.83 -0.36 -6.04
N ASN A 49 -12.66 0.66 -6.90
CA ASN A 49 -13.18 0.63 -8.27
C ASN A 49 -12.17 0.03 -9.27
N LEU A 50 -10.93 -0.21 -8.84
CA LEU A 50 -9.94 -0.85 -9.70
C LEU A 50 -10.28 -2.33 -9.86
N GLU A 51 -10.45 -2.77 -11.10
CA GLU A 51 -10.76 -4.17 -11.40
C GLU A 51 -9.58 -4.86 -12.06
N THR A 52 -9.42 -6.15 -11.76
CA THR A 52 -8.42 -6.98 -12.38
C THR A 52 -9.11 -8.23 -12.92
N ILE A 53 -8.88 -8.53 -14.19
CA ILE A 53 -9.51 -9.66 -14.86
C ILE A 53 -8.54 -10.86 -14.86
N GLY A 54 -9.04 -12.02 -14.44
CA GLY A 54 -8.30 -13.27 -14.53
C GLY A 54 -7.23 -13.52 -13.47
N LYS A 55 -7.12 -12.62 -12.48
CA LYS A 55 -6.17 -12.82 -11.38
C LYS A 55 -6.64 -12.05 -10.13
N LYS A 56 -5.99 -12.33 -9.01
CA LYS A 56 -6.24 -11.64 -7.75
C LYS A 56 -5.92 -10.16 -7.90
N GLY A 57 -6.86 -9.30 -7.57
CA GLY A 57 -6.71 -7.86 -7.72
C GLY A 57 -5.99 -7.20 -6.55
N ALA A 58 -5.50 -5.97 -6.78
CA ALA A 58 -4.81 -5.19 -5.76
C ALA A 58 -5.70 -4.95 -4.53
N GLY A 59 -7.00 -4.72 -4.74
CA GLY A 59 -7.94 -4.52 -3.63
C GLY A 59 -8.04 -5.73 -2.71
N GLU A 60 -8.07 -6.93 -3.28
CA GLU A 60 -8.08 -8.16 -2.49
C GLU A 60 -6.79 -8.34 -1.72
N MET A 61 -5.66 -8.04 -2.36
CA MET A 61 -4.34 -8.12 -1.72
C MET A 61 -4.27 -7.16 -0.53
N MET A 62 -4.71 -5.91 -0.72
CA MET A 62 -4.74 -4.93 0.36
C MET A 62 -5.64 -5.37 1.50
N LYS A 63 -6.81 -5.90 1.17
CA LYS A 63 -7.76 -6.37 2.18
C LYS A 63 -7.15 -7.48 3.04
N GLU A 64 -6.46 -8.41 2.42
CA GLU A 64 -5.79 -9.47 3.16
C GLU A 64 -4.73 -8.94 4.12
N LEU A 65 -3.92 -7.97 3.66
CA LEU A 65 -2.88 -7.37 4.49
C LEU A 65 -3.51 -6.61 5.66
N ILE A 66 -4.57 -5.86 5.41
CA ILE A 66 -5.28 -5.10 6.44
C ILE A 66 -5.88 -6.05 7.49
N GLU A 67 -6.48 -7.15 7.05
CA GLU A 67 -7.04 -8.15 7.95
C GLU A 67 -5.96 -8.80 8.83
N ARG A 68 -4.73 -8.85 8.35
CA ARG A 68 -3.58 -9.37 9.10
C ARG A 68 -2.90 -8.32 9.97
N GLY A 69 -3.47 -7.13 10.07
CA GLY A 69 -2.99 -6.07 10.95
C GLY A 69 -2.02 -5.09 10.33
N VAL A 70 -1.84 -5.11 9.01
CA VAL A 70 -0.98 -4.14 8.32
C VAL A 70 -1.71 -2.80 8.23
N GLU A 71 -1.06 -1.74 8.70
CA GLU A 71 -1.56 -0.39 8.51
C GLU A 71 -1.19 0.07 7.11
N VAL A 72 -2.19 0.36 6.29
CA VAL A 72 -2.00 0.85 4.92
C VAL A 72 -2.45 2.30 4.85
N THR A 73 -1.52 3.20 4.52
CA THR A 73 -1.78 4.62 4.35
C THR A 73 -1.60 5.00 2.90
N THR A 74 -2.55 5.75 2.35
CA THR A 74 -2.56 6.17 0.95
C THR A 74 -2.41 7.68 0.89
N CYS A 75 -1.48 8.16 0.07
CA CYS A 75 -1.18 9.59 -0.05
C CYS A 75 -2.40 10.37 -0.54
N SER A 76 -2.86 11.34 0.24
CA SER A 76 -4.07 12.11 -0.08
C SER A 76 -3.90 13.01 -1.30
N ALA A 77 -2.77 13.72 -1.42
CA ALA A 77 -2.50 14.57 -2.57
C ALA A 77 -2.43 13.75 -3.86
N CYS A 78 -1.79 12.59 -3.80
CA CYS A 78 -1.69 11.71 -4.96
C CYS A 78 -3.06 11.19 -5.39
N CYS A 79 -3.94 10.92 -4.42
CA CYS A 79 -5.32 10.54 -4.71
C CYS A 79 -6.08 11.66 -5.40
N LEU A 80 -5.96 12.89 -4.89
CA LEU A 80 -6.67 14.04 -5.47
C LEU A 80 -6.25 14.30 -6.91
N PHE A 81 -4.97 14.17 -7.23
CA PHE A 81 -4.50 14.32 -8.61
C PHE A 81 -5.09 13.29 -9.56
N ARG A 82 -5.60 12.18 -9.03
CA ARG A 82 -6.12 11.07 -9.83
C ARG A 82 -7.62 10.89 -9.68
N GLY A 83 -8.30 11.86 -9.06
CA GLY A 83 -9.75 11.80 -8.91
C GLY A 83 -10.23 10.73 -7.95
N ILE A 84 -9.38 10.33 -7.01
CA ILE A 84 -9.75 9.31 -6.03
C ILE A 84 -10.16 9.99 -4.73
N ALA A 85 -11.44 9.85 -4.37
CA ALA A 85 -11.99 10.37 -3.13
C ALA A 85 -11.85 9.34 -2.01
N LYS A 86 -11.88 9.81 -0.77
CA LYS A 86 -11.75 8.95 0.41
C LYS A 86 -12.75 7.79 0.41
N GLU A 87 -13.99 8.04 -0.01
CA GLU A 87 -15.04 7.03 -0.05
C GLU A 87 -14.77 5.92 -1.04
N MET A 88 -13.85 6.15 -1.96
CA MET A 88 -13.49 5.18 -3.01
C MET A 88 -12.39 4.21 -2.56
N LEU A 89 -11.82 4.43 -1.38
CA LEU A 89 -10.72 3.59 -0.89
C LEU A 89 -11.22 2.27 -0.32
N VAL A 90 -10.41 1.25 -0.46
CA VAL A 90 -10.64 -0.07 0.14
C VAL A 90 -10.82 0.12 1.65
N GLU A 91 -11.84 -0.52 2.22
CA GLU A 91 -12.15 -0.41 3.64
C GLU A 91 -10.95 -0.81 4.49
N GLY A 92 -10.66 0.00 5.50
CA GLY A 92 -9.55 -0.22 6.41
C GLY A 92 -8.26 0.48 6.00
N SER A 93 -8.18 0.97 4.76
CA SER A 93 -7.04 1.81 4.36
C SER A 93 -7.27 3.24 4.85
N GLN A 94 -6.18 3.95 5.11
CA GLN A 94 -6.23 5.31 5.63
C GLN A 94 -5.69 6.28 4.59
N MET A 95 -6.21 7.50 4.62
CA MET A 95 -5.66 8.59 3.83
C MET A 95 -4.71 9.39 4.70
N GLY A 96 -3.55 9.75 4.18
CA GLY A 96 -2.56 10.50 4.94
C GLY A 96 -1.65 11.33 4.05
N GLY A 97 -0.72 12.03 4.66
CA GLY A 97 0.20 12.90 3.97
C GLY A 97 1.65 12.60 4.32
N LEU A 98 2.54 13.52 3.92
CA LEU A 98 3.97 13.39 4.21
C LEU A 98 4.30 13.26 5.69
N PRO A 99 3.58 13.93 6.62
CA PRO A 99 3.82 13.71 8.04
C PRO A 99 3.61 12.26 8.47
N ASP A 100 2.64 11.56 7.88
CA ASP A 100 2.40 10.16 8.18
C ASP A 100 3.52 9.28 7.65
N LEU A 101 4.03 9.60 6.47
CA LEU A 101 5.17 8.91 5.90
C LEU A 101 6.41 9.09 6.78
N ALA A 102 6.64 10.31 7.25
CA ALA A 102 7.77 10.61 8.15
C ALA A 102 7.67 9.79 9.45
N LYS A 103 6.48 9.70 10.03
CA LYS A 103 6.25 8.89 11.23
C LYS A 103 6.55 7.42 10.97
N MET A 104 6.09 6.91 9.84
CA MET A 104 6.29 5.53 9.46
C MET A 104 7.77 5.19 9.29
N THR A 105 8.51 6.06 8.61
CA THR A 105 9.94 5.83 8.40
C THR A 105 10.74 5.93 9.68
N SER A 106 10.32 6.80 10.61
CA SER A 106 10.95 6.89 11.95
C SER A 106 10.65 5.67 12.80
N TRP A 107 9.47 5.08 12.66
CA TRP A 107 9.07 3.89 13.38
C TRP A 107 9.84 2.65 12.91
N ALA A 108 10.21 2.58 11.64
CA ALA A 108 10.72 1.38 10.99
C ALA A 108 12.21 1.11 11.31
N ASP A 109 12.54 -0.16 11.45
CA ASP A 109 13.93 -0.63 11.50
C ASP A 109 14.51 -0.73 10.10
N ARG A 110 13.67 -1.04 9.11
CA ARG A 110 14.06 -1.15 7.70
C ARG A 110 12.98 -0.55 6.82
N ILE A 111 13.40 0.04 5.72
CA ILE A 111 12.51 0.65 4.72
C ILE A 111 12.77 -0.01 3.38
N LEU A 112 11.69 -0.49 2.76
CA LEU A 112 11.74 -1.04 1.40
C LEU A 112 10.92 -0.12 0.50
N ASN A 113 11.48 0.27 -0.63
CA ASN A 113 10.84 1.16 -1.58
C ASN A 113 10.73 0.46 -2.94
N PHE A 114 9.51 0.31 -3.44
CA PHE A 114 9.24 -0.29 -4.74
C PHE A 114 8.86 0.82 -5.72
N SER A 115 9.79 1.12 -6.64
CA SER A 115 9.62 2.17 -7.65
C SER A 115 10.47 1.88 -8.87
N HIS A 116 10.26 2.67 -9.90
CA HIS A 116 11.05 2.63 -11.13
C HIS A 116 11.63 3.98 -11.50
#